data_94711b4f0ef20672c9b56bb321cb472d
#
_entry.id   94711b4f0ef20672c9b56bb321cb472d
#
_cell.length_a   1.000
_cell.length_b   1.000
_cell.length_c   1.000
_cell.angle_alpha   90.00
_cell.angle_beta   90.00
_cell.angle_gamma   90.00
#
_symmetry.space_group_name_H-M   'P 1'
#
loop_
_entity.id
_entity.type
_entity.pdbx_description
1 polymer ?
#
loop_
_entity_poly.entity_id
_entity_poly.type
_entity_poly.pdbx_seq_one_letter_code
_entity_poly.pdbx_strand_id
1 'polypeptide(L)'
;MDVSTWNKEIAQAAQNQFDHAVQFLRHDLLRISGDIDEADRFLRDNHTSEPLADAYAARLIAAERWQDLLDFVDLVLRDKPNQVTMMFPEEVVPYEWETIREAALEALGRSDELVAMYQERLDDTYDPNTALNHLKLHAWLNQQ
;
A
#
# COMPACT_ATOMS: atom_id res chain seq x y z
N MET A 1 19.35 -4.17 27.05
CA MET A 1 18.01 -4.73 26.74
C MET A 1 17.73 -5.88 27.69
N ASP A 2 16.59 -5.85 28.33
CA ASP A 2 16.15 -6.94 29.21
C ASP A 2 15.75 -8.14 28.35
N VAL A 3 16.24 -9.33 28.71
CA VAL A 3 15.95 -10.59 28.01
C VAL A 3 14.44 -10.89 27.99
N SER A 4 13.72 -10.53 29.05
CA SER A 4 12.27 -10.76 29.10
C SER A 4 11.49 -9.88 28.11
N THR A 5 11.92 -8.66 27.85
CA THR A 5 11.35 -7.76 26.83
C THR A 5 11.61 -8.34 25.44
N TRP A 6 12.84 -8.81 25.17
CA TRP A 6 13.18 -9.41 23.89
C TRP A 6 12.37 -10.68 23.63
N ASN A 7 12.19 -11.52 24.62
CA ASN A 7 11.37 -12.73 24.51
C ASN A 7 9.88 -12.40 24.20
N LYS A 8 9.36 -11.32 24.79
CA LYS A 8 8.00 -10.86 24.50
C LYS A 8 7.85 -10.37 23.05
N GLU A 9 8.85 -9.65 22.55
CA GLU A 9 8.85 -9.17 21.16
C GLU A 9 8.89 -10.32 20.16
N ILE A 10 9.71 -11.34 20.41
CA ILE A 10 9.77 -12.54 19.58
C ILE A 10 8.44 -13.29 19.62
N ALA A 11 7.84 -13.46 20.80
CA ALA A 11 6.54 -14.12 20.93
C ALA A 11 5.44 -13.36 20.21
N GLN A 12 5.44 -12.02 20.27
CA GLN A 12 4.47 -11.19 19.57
C GLN A 12 4.65 -11.28 18.07
N ALA A 13 5.87 -11.26 17.56
CA ALA A 13 6.16 -11.42 16.13
C ALA A 13 5.68 -12.78 15.62
N ALA A 14 5.92 -13.85 16.38
CA ALA A 14 5.46 -15.20 16.04
C ALA A 14 3.92 -15.27 16.01
N GLN A 15 3.24 -14.62 16.97
CA GLN A 15 1.79 -14.55 17.01
C GLN A 15 1.22 -13.81 15.82
N ASN A 16 1.84 -12.69 15.44
CA ASN A 16 1.42 -11.92 14.27
C ASN A 16 1.53 -12.74 12.98
N GLN A 17 2.61 -13.49 12.80
CA GLN A 17 2.77 -14.39 11.66
C GLN A 17 1.70 -15.48 11.62
N PHE A 18 1.39 -16.05 12.77
CA PHE A 18 0.34 -17.05 12.90
C PHE A 18 -1.03 -16.47 12.53
N ASP A 19 -1.35 -15.29 13.02
CA ASP A 19 -2.63 -14.61 12.72
C ASP A 19 -2.76 -14.34 11.22
N HIS A 20 -1.68 -13.87 10.56
CA HIS A 20 -1.68 -13.67 9.12
C HIS A 20 -1.90 -14.97 8.36
N ALA A 21 -1.26 -16.06 8.78
CA ALA A 21 -1.42 -17.38 8.15
C ALA A 21 -2.88 -17.86 8.26
N VAL A 22 -3.52 -17.69 9.43
CA VAL A 22 -4.93 -18.04 9.63
C VAL A 22 -5.83 -17.21 8.72
N GLN A 23 -5.56 -15.90 8.58
CA GLN A 23 -6.32 -15.03 7.70
C GLN A 23 -6.19 -15.44 6.23
N PHE A 24 -4.99 -15.78 5.78
CA PHE A 24 -4.79 -16.29 4.42
C PHE A 24 -5.54 -17.59 4.19
N LEU A 25 -5.52 -18.49 5.15
CA LEU A 25 -6.25 -19.75 5.06
C LEU A 25 -7.76 -19.52 4.94
N ARG A 26 -8.31 -18.59 5.71
CA ARG A 26 -9.72 -18.20 5.59
C ARG A 26 -10.05 -17.68 4.21
N HIS A 27 -9.21 -16.81 3.67
CA HIS A 27 -9.38 -16.27 2.33
C HIS A 27 -9.36 -17.38 1.28
N ASP A 28 -8.40 -18.32 1.38
CA ASP A 28 -8.29 -19.43 0.44
C ASP A 28 -9.52 -20.34 0.51
N LEU A 29 -10.05 -20.60 1.69
CA LEU A 29 -11.27 -21.38 1.86
C LEU A 29 -12.47 -20.72 1.17
N LEU A 30 -12.60 -19.41 1.30
CA LEU A 30 -13.66 -18.65 0.63
C LEU A 30 -13.53 -18.73 -0.90
N ARG A 31 -12.32 -18.65 -1.43
CA ARG A 31 -12.07 -18.79 -2.86
C ARG A 31 -12.42 -20.19 -3.38
N ILE A 32 -12.01 -21.23 -2.64
CA ILE A 32 -12.27 -22.62 -3.00
C ILE A 32 -13.77 -22.92 -2.97
N SER A 33 -14.51 -22.32 -2.05
CA SER A 33 -15.97 -22.48 -1.98
C SER A 33 -16.72 -21.79 -3.13
N GLY A 34 -16.00 -20.98 -3.94
CA GLY A 34 -16.58 -20.28 -5.08
C GLY A 34 -17.15 -18.90 -4.75
N ASP A 35 -17.04 -18.44 -3.52
CA ASP A 35 -17.52 -17.12 -3.11
C ASP A 35 -16.40 -16.08 -3.26
N ILE A 36 -16.14 -15.70 -4.51
CA ILE A 36 -15.05 -14.77 -4.85
C ILE A 36 -15.31 -13.37 -4.31
N ASP A 37 -16.56 -12.90 -4.33
CA ASP A 37 -16.90 -11.57 -3.81
C ASP A 37 -16.67 -11.49 -2.31
N GLU A 38 -17.02 -12.52 -1.57
CA GLU A 38 -16.77 -12.61 -0.14
C GLU A 38 -15.27 -12.68 0.15
N ALA A 39 -14.52 -13.44 -0.66
CA ALA A 39 -13.07 -13.52 -0.53
C ALA A 39 -12.41 -12.16 -0.75
N ASP A 40 -12.85 -11.40 -1.75
CA ASP A 40 -12.32 -10.06 -2.02
C ASP A 40 -12.69 -9.08 -0.91
N ARG A 41 -13.91 -9.15 -0.40
CA ARG A 41 -14.36 -8.34 0.73
C ARG A 41 -13.53 -8.62 1.97
N PHE A 42 -13.22 -9.89 2.22
CA PHE A 42 -12.37 -10.28 3.35
C PHE A 42 -10.98 -9.66 3.24
N LEU A 43 -10.35 -9.68 2.07
CA LEU A 43 -9.05 -9.05 1.87
C LEU A 43 -9.13 -7.54 2.12
N ARG A 44 -10.14 -6.89 1.57
CA ARG A 44 -10.31 -5.44 1.73
C ARG A 44 -10.52 -5.05 3.18
N ASP A 45 -11.36 -5.80 3.90
CA ASP A 45 -11.69 -5.50 5.30
C ASP A 45 -10.51 -5.75 6.24
N ASN A 46 -9.55 -6.57 5.81
CA ASN A 46 -8.33 -6.85 6.58
C ASN A 46 -7.10 -6.14 6.00
N HIS A 47 -7.29 -4.97 5.39
CA HIS A 47 -6.23 -4.21 4.73
C HIS A 47 -5.12 -3.69 5.67
N THR A 48 -5.34 -3.69 6.97
CA THR A 48 -4.29 -3.38 7.95
C THR A 48 -3.25 -4.49 8.07
N SER A 49 -3.59 -5.70 7.61
CA SER A 49 -2.61 -6.79 7.43
C SER A 49 -1.90 -6.59 6.11
N GLU A 50 -0.61 -6.28 6.14
CA GLU A 50 0.18 -5.99 4.94
C GLU A 50 0.09 -7.10 3.89
N PRO A 51 0.26 -8.41 4.23
CA PRO A 51 0.14 -9.47 3.23
C PRO A 51 -1.24 -9.55 2.56
N LEU A 52 -2.31 -9.28 3.31
CA LEU A 52 -3.67 -9.30 2.77
C LEU A 52 -3.93 -8.08 1.89
N ALA A 53 -3.42 -6.92 2.27
CA ALA A 53 -3.50 -5.71 1.46
C ALA A 53 -2.75 -5.90 0.13
N ASP A 54 -1.54 -6.47 0.17
CA ASP A 54 -0.77 -6.77 -1.03
C ASP A 54 -1.52 -7.72 -1.96
N ALA A 55 -2.14 -8.76 -1.41
CA ALA A 55 -2.91 -9.72 -2.19
C ALA A 55 -4.11 -9.07 -2.88
N TYR A 56 -4.82 -8.18 -2.19
CA TYR A 56 -5.97 -7.48 -2.77
C TYR A 56 -5.52 -6.52 -3.88
N ALA A 57 -4.46 -5.74 -3.64
CA ALA A 57 -3.91 -4.85 -4.65
C ALA A 57 -3.48 -5.61 -5.90
N ALA A 58 -2.81 -6.77 -5.74
CA ALA A 58 -2.39 -7.61 -6.84
C ALA A 58 -3.59 -8.11 -7.67
N ARG A 59 -4.69 -8.46 -7.01
CA ARG A 59 -5.93 -8.87 -7.70
C ARG A 59 -6.53 -7.73 -8.52
N LEU A 60 -6.57 -6.53 -7.96
CA LEU A 60 -7.10 -5.35 -8.66
C LEU A 60 -6.23 -4.98 -9.86
N ILE A 61 -4.91 -5.07 -9.73
CA ILE A 61 -3.97 -4.82 -10.83
C ILE A 61 -4.18 -5.85 -11.94
N ALA A 62 -4.26 -7.13 -11.60
CA ALA A 62 -4.47 -8.20 -12.58
C ALA A 62 -5.80 -8.06 -13.33
N ALA A 63 -6.83 -7.54 -12.67
CA ALA A 63 -8.14 -7.28 -13.27
C ALA A 63 -8.24 -5.92 -13.97
N GLU A 64 -7.17 -5.11 -13.93
CA GLU A 64 -7.14 -3.75 -14.48
C GLU A 64 -8.24 -2.84 -13.89
N ARG A 65 -8.59 -3.05 -12.64
CA ARG A 65 -9.59 -2.27 -11.92
C ARG A 65 -8.92 -1.07 -11.25
N TRP A 66 -8.49 -0.11 -12.05
CA TRP A 66 -7.62 0.99 -11.61
C TRP A 66 -8.30 1.95 -10.64
N GLN A 67 -9.58 2.24 -10.83
CA GLN A 67 -10.30 3.12 -9.89
C GLN A 67 -10.47 2.44 -8.53
N ASP A 68 -10.80 1.16 -8.52
CA ASP A 68 -10.91 0.41 -7.26
C ASP A 68 -9.55 0.29 -6.56
N LEU A 69 -8.48 0.12 -7.35
CA LEU A 69 -7.12 0.11 -6.83
C LEU A 69 -6.77 1.45 -6.18
N LEU A 70 -7.07 2.57 -6.84
CA LEU A 70 -6.82 3.90 -6.30
C LEU A 70 -7.56 4.11 -4.98
N ASP A 71 -8.84 3.75 -4.93
CA ASP A 71 -9.66 3.88 -3.73
C ASP A 71 -9.10 3.01 -2.59
N PHE A 72 -8.64 1.81 -2.92
CA PHE A 72 -8.05 0.91 -1.93
C PHE A 72 -6.72 1.44 -1.40
N VAL A 73 -5.86 1.93 -2.28
CA VAL A 73 -4.57 2.51 -1.88
C VAL A 73 -4.80 3.72 -0.97
N ASP A 74 -5.75 4.59 -1.30
CA ASP A 74 -6.09 5.73 -0.47
C ASP A 74 -6.59 5.28 0.91
N LEU A 75 -7.35 4.19 0.97
CA LEU A 75 -7.79 3.60 2.23
C LEU A 75 -6.61 3.09 3.07
N VAL A 76 -5.68 2.37 2.44
CA VAL A 76 -4.49 1.85 3.12
C VAL A 76 -3.63 2.98 3.67
N LEU A 77 -3.38 4.01 2.86
CA LEU A 77 -2.57 5.16 3.27
C LEU A 77 -3.21 5.95 4.41
N ARG A 78 -4.55 6.05 4.42
CA ARG A 78 -5.28 6.74 5.47
C ARG A 78 -5.26 5.97 6.79
N ASP A 79 -5.48 4.66 6.73
CA ASP A 79 -5.68 3.81 7.92
C ASP A 79 -4.40 3.15 8.39
N LYS A 80 -3.27 3.43 7.76
CA LYS A 80 -2.01 2.87 8.20
C LYS A 80 -1.69 3.40 9.59
N PRO A 81 -1.50 2.50 10.57
CA PRO A 81 -1.08 2.97 11.88
C PRO A 81 0.26 3.69 11.77
N ASN A 82 0.34 4.87 12.37
CA ASN A 82 1.57 5.64 12.48
C ASN A 82 2.59 4.81 13.28
N GLN A 83 3.29 3.91 12.60
CA GLN A 83 4.44 3.24 13.19
C GLN A 83 5.63 4.18 13.08
N VAL A 84 5.68 5.13 14.00
CA VAL A 84 6.88 5.92 14.19
C VAL A 84 7.88 4.99 14.84
N THR A 85 8.81 4.44 14.06
CA THR A 85 9.95 3.77 14.67
C THR A 85 10.89 4.85 15.20
N MET A 86 11.45 4.63 16.37
CA MET A 86 12.40 5.57 16.98
C MET A 86 13.61 5.86 16.10
N MET A 87 13.93 4.97 15.16
CA MET A 87 15.09 5.10 14.27
C MET A 87 14.79 5.85 12.97
N PHE A 88 13.54 5.78 12.47
CA PHE A 88 13.15 6.40 11.20
C PHE A 88 11.76 7.01 11.31
N PRO A 89 11.63 8.12 12.09
CA PRO A 89 10.32 8.73 12.33
C PRO A 89 9.64 9.30 11.08
N GLU A 90 10.40 9.53 10.01
CA GLU A 90 9.90 10.01 8.73
C GLU A 90 9.34 8.91 7.84
N GLU A 91 9.60 7.64 8.12
CA GLU A 91 9.09 6.51 7.32
C GLU A 91 7.70 6.09 7.80
N VAL A 92 6.73 7.01 7.70
CA VAL A 92 5.37 6.76 8.17
C VAL A 92 4.54 5.96 7.16
N VAL A 93 4.93 5.98 5.88
CA VAL A 93 4.19 5.33 4.79
C VAL A 93 5.12 4.45 3.97
N PRO A 94 4.78 3.18 3.70
CA PRO A 94 5.58 2.38 2.79
C PRO A 94 5.63 3.04 1.42
N TYR A 95 6.82 3.19 0.93
CA TYR A 95 7.09 3.74 -0.39
C TYR A 95 6.30 3.00 -1.49
N GLU A 96 6.09 1.70 -1.30
CA GLU A 96 5.38 0.85 -2.26
C GLU A 96 3.95 1.31 -2.55
N TRP A 97 3.20 1.72 -1.54
CA TRP A 97 1.81 2.18 -1.71
C TRP A 97 1.73 3.49 -2.50
N GLU A 98 2.70 4.38 -2.30
CA GLU A 98 2.82 5.60 -3.09
C GLU A 98 3.09 5.28 -4.57
N THR A 99 3.94 4.30 -4.84
CA THR A 99 4.24 3.85 -6.21
C THR A 99 3.02 3.22 -6.88
N ILE A 100 2.27 2.42 -6.13
CA ILE A 100 1.02 1.81 -6.63
C ILE A 100 -0.02 2.90 -6.93
N ARG A 101 -0.12 3.91 -6.07
CA ARG A 101 -1.02 5.05 -6.28
C ARG A 101 -0.67 5.79 -7.58
N GLU A 102 0.60 6.07 -7.79
CA GLU A 102 1.08 6.69 -9.03
C GLU A 102 0.68 5.87 -10.25
N ALA A 103 0.91 4.56 -10.23
CA ALA A 103 0.56 3.68 -11.34
C ALA A 103 -0.94 3.69 -11.64
N ALA A 104 -1.79 3.69 -10.62
CA ALA A 104 -3.24 3.79 -10.79
C ALA A 104 -3.66 5.11 -11.41
N LEU A 105 -3.08 6.22 -10.95
CA LEU A 105 -3.35 7.55 -11.52
C LEU A 105 -2.91 7.65 -12.99
N GLU A 106 -1.75 7.08 -13.33
CA GLU A 106 -1.26 7.03 -14.71
C GLU A 106 -2.20 6.22 -15.60
N ALA A 107 -2.64 5.05 -15.14
CA ALA A 107 -3.56 4.20 -15.88
C ALA A 107 -4.91 4.88 -16.12
N LEU A 108 -5.38 5.69 -15.17
CA LEU A 108 -6.63 6.44 -15.28
C LEU A 108 -6.49 7.76 -16.04
N GLY A 109 -5.27 8.19 -16.36
CA GLY A 109 -5.04 9.46 -17.04
C GLY A 109 -5.37 10.68 -16.19
N ARG A 110 -5.22 10.59 -14.87
CA ARG A 110 -5.56 11.65 -13.89
C ARG A 110 -4.41 12.67 -13.82
N SER A 111 -4.26 13.45 -14.89
CA SER A 111 -3.10 14.36 -15.06
C SER A 111 -3.00 15.44 -13.98
N ASP A 112 -4.12 16.01 -13.54
CA ASP A 112 -4.11 17.05 -12.50
C ASP A 112 -3.53 16.53 -11.17
N GLU A 113 -3.95 15.33 -10.79
CA GLU A 113 -3.48 14.71 -9.56
C GLU A 113 -2.02 14.28 -9.66
N LEU A 114 -1.60 13.80 -10.84
CA LEU A 114 -0.20 13.45 -11.08
C LEU A 114 0.70 14.67 -11.04
N VAL A 115 0.30 15.77 -11.67
CA VAL A 115 1.05 17.03 -11.63
C VAL A 115 1.23 17.51 -10.19
N ALA A 116 0.14 17.52 -9.41
CA ALA A 116 0.20 17.92 -8.01
C ALA A 116 1.14 17.02 -7.19
N MET A 117 1.10 15.71 -7.43
CA MET A 117 1.95 14.74 -6.74
C MET A 117 3.43 14.96 -7.06
N TYR A 118 3.76 15.18 -8.34
CA TYR A 118 5.16 15.41 -8.73
C TYR A 118 5.68 16.75 -8.21
N GLN A 119 4.85 17.80 -8.20
CA GLN A 119 5.23 19.08 -7.60
C GLN A 119 5.51 18.94 -6.11
N GLU A 120 4.68 18.20 -5.38
CA GLU A 120 4.89 17.94 -3.96
C GLU A 120 6.20 17.18 -3.73
N ARG A 121 6.50 16.18 -4.56
CA ARG A 121 7.75 15.43 -4.47
C ARG A 121 8.98 16.28 -4.77
N LEU A 122 8.87 17.24 -5.69
CA LEU A 122 9.97 18.17 -6.00
C LEU A 122 10.24 19.15 -4.88
N ASP A 123 9.24 19.47 -4.08
CA ASP A 123 9.40 20.31 -2.90
C ASP A 123 10.09 19.55 -1.74
N ASP A 124 10.15 18.22 -1.82
CA ASP A 124 10.86 17.40 -0.83
C ASP A 124 12.36 17.37 -1.16
N THR A 125 13.14 18.05 -0.35
CA THR A 125 14.60 18.18 -0.50
C THR A 125 15.33 16.83 -0.45
N TYR A 126 14.71 15.82 0.15
CA TYR A 126 15.32 14.51 0.35
C TYR A 126 14.84 13.43 -0.63
N ASP A 127 13.97 13.78 -1.59
CA ASP A 127 13.50 12.81 -2.57
C ASP A 127 14.66 12.43 -3.52
N PRO A 128 15.04 11.12 -3.58
CA PRO A 128 16.15 10.67 -4.42
C PRO A 128 15.83 10.69 -5.92
N ASN A 129 14.55 10.85 -6.29
CA ASN A 129 14.09 10.77 -7.67
C ASN A 129 13.79 12.14 -8.29
N THR A 130 14.46 13.20 -7.84
CA THR A 130 14.21 14.58 -8.27
C THR A 130 14.22 14.73 -9.79
N ALA A 131 15.25 14.18 -10.47
CA ALA A 131 15.35 14.27 -11.93
C ALA A 131 14.20 13.56 -12.63
N LEU A 132 13.81 12.37 -12.15
CA LEU A 132 12.69 11.62 -12.71
C LEU A 132 11.36 12.35 -12.48
N ASN A 133 11.18 12.93 -11.30
CA ASN A 133 9.98 13.71 -10.98
C ASN A 133 9.83 14.92 -11.89
N HIS A 134 10.94 15.61 -12.22
CA HIS A 134 10.93 16.70 -13.20
C HIS A 134 10.50 16.23 -14.59
N LEU A 135 11.04 15.11 -15.05
CA LEU A 135 10.70 14.58 -16.38
C LEU A 135 9.21 14.21 -16.45
N LYS A 136 8.71 13.54 -15.45
CA LYS A 136 7.29 13.13 -15.38
C LYS A 136 6.38 14.34 -15.27
N LEU A 137 6.73 15.33 -14.45
CA LEU A 137 5.96 16.56 -14.32
C LEU A 137 5.81 17.27 -15.69
N HIS A 138 6.91 17.43 -16.42
CA HIS A 138 6.86 18.05 -17.73
C HIS A 138 6.03 17.25 -18.74
N ALA A 139 6.16 15.92 -18.72
CA ALA A 139 5.38 15.05 -19.60
C ALA A 139 3.88 15.21 -19.37
N TRP A 140 3.45 15.23 -18.11
CA TRP A 140 2.03 15.38 -17.79
C TRP A 140 1.50 16.80 -18.01
N LEU A 141 2.31 17.84 -17.75
CA LEU A 141 1.95 19.22 -18.07
C LEU A 141 1.70 19.40 -19.56
N ASN A 142 2.51 18.77 -20.41
CA ASN A 142 2.37 18.88 -21.86
C ASN A 142 1.16 18.14 -22.42
N GLN A 143 0.50 17.31 -21.63
CA GLN A 143 -0.73 16.61 -22.02
C GLN A 143 -2.01 17.40 -21.67
N GLN A 144 -1.90 18.49 -20.94
CA GLN A 144 -3.06 19.30 -20.55
C GLN A 144 -3.49 20.30 -21.61
#